data_158d25d9cc2b41db7773d14bb642fd8a
#
_entry.id   158d25d9cc2b41db7773d14bb642fd8a
#
_cell.length_a   1.000
_cell.length_b   1.000
_cell.length_c   1.000
_cell.angle_alpha   90.00
_cell.angle_beta   90.00
_cell.angle_gamma   90.00
#
_symmetry.space_group_name_H-M   'P 1'
#
loop_
_entity.id
_entity.type
_entity.pdbx_description
1 polymer ?
#
loop_
_entity_poly.entity_id
_entity_poly.type
_entity_poly.pdbx_seq_one_letter_code
_entity_poly.pdbx_strand_id
1 'polypeptide(L)'
;TDARATDGLTEALERASAFIEDGADITFVEAPLSIEEMCKIPVALNGTPQLVNLVVGGKTPILALDELGEMGFSLVLYANVALQAAVHGMQIALGQLKETGKMDQDGPLASFLERQRMVRKDHFDKLEQRYAF
;
A
#
# COMPACT_ATOMS: atom_id res chain seq x y z
N THR A 1 1.51 -4.71 -15.91
CA THR A 1 1.60 -3.91 -17.15
C THR A 1 0.95 -2.55 -16.99
N ASP A 2 1.56 -1.51 -17.54
CA ASP A 2 1.08 -0.12 -17.57
C ASP A 2 0.25 0.20 -18.84
N ALA A 3 0.06 -0.78 -19.72
CA ALA A 3 -0.58 -0.58 -21.03
C ALA A 3 -1.99 0.02 -20.94
N ARG A 4 -2.69 -0.18 -19.80
CA ARG A 4 -4.01 0.44 -19.60
C ARG A 4 -3.97 1.95 -19.76
N ALA A 5 -2.88 2.61 -19.35
CA ALA A 5 -2.74 4.06 -19.40
C ALA A 5 -2.43 4.61 -20.81
N THR A 6 -1.81 3.84 -21.66
CA THR A 6 -1.34 4.23 -23.01
C THR A 6 -2.19 3.65 -24.11
N ASP A 7 -2.56 2.37 -24.02
CA ASP A 7 -3.15 1.59 -25.12
C ASP A 7 -4.56 1.07 -24.76
N GLY A 8 -5.00 1.26 -23.52
CA GLY A 8 -6.31 0.86 -23.03
C GLY A 8 -6.35 -0.50 -22.35
N LEU A 9 -7.54 -0.84 -21.80
CA LEU A 9 -7.72 -2.06 -21.01
C LEU A 9 -7.52 -3.34 -21.84
N THR A 10 -7.99 -3.36 -23.08
CA THR A 10 -7.86 -4.54 -23.95
C THR A 10 -6.42 -4.94 -24.14
N GLU A 11 -5.56 -4.01 -24.53
CA GLU A 11 -4.12 -4.25 -24.68
C GLU A 11 -3.47 -4.69 -23.36
N ALA A 12 -3.86 -4.09 -22.24
CA ALA A 12 -3.33 -4.48 -20.93
C ALA A 12 -3.70 -5.93 -20.58
N LEU A 13 -4.90 -6.39 -20.91
CA LEU A 13 -5.34 -7.76 -20.70
C LEU A 13 -4.62 -8.74 -21.64
N GLU A 14 -4.42 -8.38 -22.89
CA GLU A 14 -3.66 -9.20 -23.87
C GLU A 14 -2.21 -9.37 -23.41
N ARG A 15 -1.54 -8.30 -22.95
CA ARG A 15 -0.20 -8.39 -22.37
C ARG A 15 -0.15 -9.24 -21.10
N ALA A 16 -1.12 -9.09 -20.20
CA ALA A 16 -1.18 -9.90 -18.99
C ALA A 16 -1.38 -11.39 -19.34
N SER A 17 -2.21 -11.72 -20.34
CA SER A 17 -2.36 -13.09 -20.85
C SER A 17 -1.05 -13.65 -21.40
N ALA A 18 -0.32 -12.89 -22.21
CA ALA A 18 0.98 -13.29 -22.72
C ALA A 18 1.99 -13.56 -21.59
N PHE A 19 2.00 -12.75 -20.54
CA PHE A 19 2.85 -13.03 -19.37
C PHE A 19 2.48 -14.32 -18.64
N ILE A 20 1.18 -14.65 -18.56
CA ILE A 20 0.72 -15.92 -17.99
C ILE A 20 1.19 -17.10 -18.86
N GLU A 21 1.07 -17.01 -20.17
CA GLU A 21 1.54 -18.02 -21.11
C GLU A 21 3.07 -18.23 -21.00
N ASP A 22 3.83 -17.18 -20.71
CA ASP A 22 5.28 -17.21 -20.47
C ASP A 22 5.65 -17.65 -19.03
N GLY A 23 4.65 -17.97 -18.18
CA GLY A 23 4.86 -18.57 -16.87
C GLY A 23 4.77 -17.63 -15.69
N ALA A 24 4.10 -16.48 -15.80
CA ALA A 24 3.83 -15.61 -14.65
C ALA A 24 2.83 -16.25 -13.69
N ASP A 25 3.18 -16.34 -12.41
CA ASP A 25 2.32 -16.87 -11.36
C ASP A 25 1.23 -15.89 -10.89
N ILE A 26 1.49 -14.59 -11.06
CA ILE A 26 0.61 -13.48 -10.65
C ILE A 26 0.70 -12.39 -11.70
N THR A 27 -0.42 -11.75 -12.01
CA THR A 27 -0.40 -10.58 -12.89
C THR A 27 -0.94 -9.33 -12.21
N PHE A 28 -0.51 -8.20 -12.74
CA PHE A 28 -0.87 -6.88 -12.27
C PHE A 28 -1.16 -5.95 -13.45
N VAL A 29 -2.42 -5.54 -13.59
CA VAL A 29 -2.87 -4.51 -14.53
C VAL A 29 -2.95 -3.19 -13.78
N GLU A 30 -2.03 -2.26 -14.10
CA GLU A 30 -1.93 -0.97 -13.40
C GLU A 30 -3.08 -0.04 -13.77
N ALA A 31 -3.58 0.67 -12.76
CA ALA A 31 -4.50 1.80 -12.83
C ALA A 31 -5.79 1.58 -13.65
N PRO A 32 -6.61 0.56 -13.35
CA PRO A 32 -8.00 0.53 -13.84
C PRO A 32 -8.74 1.78 -13.35
N LEU A 33 -9.57 2.38 -14.22
CA LEU A 33 -10.19 3.68 -13.96
C LEU A 33 -11.62 3.60 -13.44
N SER A 34 -12.22 2.41 -13.42
CA SER A 34 -13.59 2.22 -12.95
C SER A 34 -13.77 0.85 -12.29
N ILE A 35 -14.81 0.72 -11.48
CA ILE A 35 -15.24 -0.55 -10.89
C ILE A 35 -15.50 -1.59 -12.00
N GLU A 36 -16.10 -1.16 -13.11
CA GLU A 36 -16.36 -2.03 -14.25
C GLU A 36 -15.08 -2.60 -14.86
N GLU A 37 -14.03 -1.79 -15.00
CA GLU A 37 -12.72 -2.26 -15.46
C GLU A 37 -12.09 -3.23 -14.45
N MET A 38 -12.20 -2.93 -13.16
CA MET A 38 -11.71 -3.80 -12.09
C MET A 38 -12.38 -5.17 -12.13
N CYS A 39 -13.69 -5.25 -12.32
CA CYS A 39 -14.41 -6.52 -12.46
C CYS A 39 -13.96 -7.33 -13.69
N LYS A 40 -13.62 -6.66 -14.79
CA LYS A 40 -13.19 -7.33 -16.02
C LYS A 40 -11.84 -8.04 -15.91
N ILE A 41 -10.92 -7.51 -15.11
CA ILE A 41 -9.54 -8.02 -15.01
C ILE A 41 -9.51 -9.47 -14.50
N PRO A 42 -10.05 -9.82 -13.32
CA PRO A 42 -10.01 -11.19 -12.84
C PRO A 42 -10.82 -12.16 -13.72
N VAL A 43 -11.89 -11.66 -14.34
CA VAL A 43 -12.70 -12.49 -15.26
C VAL A 43 -11.92 -12.85 -16.52
N ALA A 44 -11.24 -11.87 -17.13
CA ALA A 44 -10.46 -12.07 -18.35
C ALA A 44 -9.21 -12.95 -18.13
N LEU A 45 -8.60 -12.84 -16.95
CA LEU A 45 -7.36 -13.54 -16.58
C LEU A 45 -7.62 -14.69 -15.59
N ASN A 46 -8.78 -15.33 -15.72
CA ASN A 46 -9.26 -16.39 -14.83
C ASN A 46 -8.23 -17.53 -14.71
N GLY A 47 -8.04 -18.00 -13.46
CA GLY A 47 -7.08 -19.05 -13.13
C GLY A 47 -5.70 -18.56 -12.68
N THR A 48 -5.39 -17.27 -12.87
CA THR A 48 -4.15 -16.65 -12.37
C THR A 48 -4.47 -15.61 -11.31
N PRO A 49 -3.81 -15.63 -10.15
CA PRO A 49 -3.98 -14.60 -9.11
C PRO A 49 -3.73 -13.20 -9.64
N GLN A 50 -4.62 -12.25 -9.29
CA GLN A 50 -4.54 -10.86 -9.72
C GLN A 50 -4.19 -9.96 -8.55
N LEU A 51 -3.26 -9.02 -8.77
CA LEU A 51 -2.96 -7.95 -7.84
C LEU A 51 -3.70 -6.67 -8.24
N VAL A 52 -4.27 -5.98 -7.26
CA VAL A 52 -4.77 -4.61 -7.42
C VAL A 52 -3.97 -3.66 -6.53
N ASN A 53 -3.62 -2.49 -7.05
CA ASN A 53 -2.90 -1.45 -6.33
C ASN A 53 -3.84 -0.28 -6.01
N LEU A 54 -4.00 0.02 -4.74
CA LEU A 54 -4.82 1.12 -4.23
C LEU A 54 -3.92 2.25 -3.72
N VAL A 55 -4.07 3.42 -4.35
CA VAL A 55 -3.37 4.64 -3.95
C VAL A 55 -4.41 5.71 -3.62
N VAL A 56 -4.46 6.17 -2.39
CA VAL A 56 -5.36 7.27 -2.00
C VAL A 56 -5.01 8.54 -2.78
N GLY A 57 -5.98 9.08 -3.50
CA GLY A 57 -5.76 10.20 -4.44
C GLY A 57 -5.26 9.77 -5.82
N GLY A 58 -5.13 8.46 -6.08
CA GLY A 58 -4.79 7.90 -7.38
C GLY A 58 -6.00 7.78 -8.32
N LYS A 59 -5.85 7.00 -9.38
CA LYS A 59 -6.86 6.83 -10.44
C LYS A 59 -7.81 5.66 -10.19
N THR A 60 -7.32 4.61 -9.56
CA THR A 60 -8.09 3.38 -9.28
C THR A 60 -9.12 3.64 -8.17
N PRO A 61 -10.38 3.24 -8.35
CA PRO A 61 -11.39 3.34 -7.30
C PRO A 61 -10.95 2.62 -6.02
N ILE A 62 -11.15 3.26 -4.87
CA ILE A 62 -10.86 2.66 -3.56
C ILE A 62 -12.09 1.89 -3.11
N LEU A 63 -11.93 0.59 -2.92
CA LEU A 63 -12.96 -0.33 -2.46
C LEU A 63 -12.50 -1.05 -1.19
N ALA A 64 -13.45 -1.64 -0.46
CA ALA A 64 -13.14 -2.47 0.69
C ALA A 64 -12.47 -3.79 0.27
N LEU A 65 -11.71 -4.38 1.19
CA LEU A 65 -10.98 -5.63 0.93
C LEU A 65 -11.92 -6.77 0.51
N ASP A 66 -13.07 -6.87 1.16
CA ASP A 66 -14.06 -7.92 0.87
C ASP A 66 -14.65 -7.75 -0.55
N GLU A 67 -14.96 -6.51 -0.96
CA GLU A 67 -15.44 -6.20 -2.32
C GLU A 67 -14.42 -6.60 -3.38
N LEU A 68 -13.13 -6.32 -3.15
CA LEU A 68 -12.04 -6.70 -4.05
C LEU A 68 -11.88 -8.23 -4.14
N GLY A 69 -12.04 -8.92 -3.02
CA GLY A 69 -12.04 -10.39 -2.97
C GLY A 69 -13.21 -11.00 -3.76
N GLU A 70 -14.41 -10.44 -3.62
CA GLU A 70 -15.59 -10.85 -4.37
C GLU A 70 -15.45 -10.61 -5.89
N MET A 71 -14.71 -9.58 -6.30
CA MET A 71 -14.35 -9.34 -7.70
C MET A 71 -13.35 -10.35 -8.25
N GLY A 72 -12.61 -11.08 -7.37
CA GLY A 72 -11.62 -12.07 -7.75
C GLY A 72 -10.16 -11.63 -7.63
N PHE A 73 -9.87 -10.48 -7.02
CA PHE A 73 -8.50 -10.10 -6.70
C PHE A 73 -7.95 -10.95 -5.54
N SER A 74 -6.73 -11.45 -5.72
CA SER A 74 -6.05 -12.31 -4.74
C SER A 74 -5.07 -11.55 -3.85
N LEU A 75 -4.59 -10.39 -4.32
CA LEU A 75 -3.63 -9.54 -3.64
C LEU A 75 -4.08 -8.09 -3.73
N VAL A 76 -4.02 -7.39 -2.60
CA VAL A 76 -4.32 -5.95 -2.52
C VAL A 76 -3.10 -5.22 -1.98
N LEU A 77 -2.54 -4.33 -2.78
CA LEU A 77 -1.45 -3.45 -2.39
C LEU A 77 -2.00 -2.08 -2.01
N TYR A 78 -1.78 -1.66 -0.79
CA TYR A 78 -2.07 -0.30 -0.31
C TYR A 78 -0.80 0.55 -0.42
N ALA A 79 -0.47 0.92 -1.66
CA ALA A 79 0.75 1.69 -1.91
C ALA A 79 0.66 3.09 -1.29
N ASN A 80 1.77 3.51 -0.70
CA ASN A 80 1.96 4.83 -0.10
C ASN A 80 1.10 5.15 1.14
N VAL A 81 0.16 4.33 1.56
CA VAL A 81 -0.74 4.67 2.67
C VAL A 81 0.02 4.97 3.97
N ALA A 82 1.01 4.15 4.31
CA ALA A 82 1.84 4.37 5.49
C ALA A 82 2.71 5.64 5.35
N LEU A 83 3.30 5.86 4.17
CA LEU A 83 4.09 7.06 3.87
C LEU A 83 3.23 8.32 3.93
N GLN A 84 2.06 8.32 3.29
CA GLN A 84 1.15 9.46 3.32
C GLN A 84 0.69 9.79 4.74
N ALA A 85 0.37 8.77 5.55
CA ALA A 85 0.02 8.94 6.96
C ALA A 85 1.19 9.51 7.78
N ALA A 86 2.41 9.01 7.57
CA ALA A 86 3.62 9.52 8.24
C ALA A 86 3.89 10.99 7.87
N VAL A 87 3.82 11.34 6.59
CA VAL A 87 3.99 12.73 6.13
C VAL A 87 2.95 13.64 6.75
N HIS A 88 1.68 13.23 6.74
CA HIS A 88 0.59 14.01 7.33
C HIS A 88 0.77 14.19 8.84
N GLY A 89 1.11 13.13 9.56
CA GLY A 89 1.39 13.20 11.00
C GLY A 89 2.57 14.13 11.33
N MET A 90 3.65 14.06 10.56
CA MET A 90 4.79 14.98 10.70
C MET A 90 4.39 16.44 10.42
N GLN A 91 3.59 16.70 9.40
CA GLN A 91 3.12 18.05 9.08
C GLN A 91 2.28 18.64 10.21
N ILE A 92 1.37 17.86 10.81
CA ILE A 92 0.57 18.29 11.96
C ILE A 92 1.48 18.63 13.14
N ALA A 93 2.37 17.71 13.53
CA ALA A 93 3.24 17.89 14.68
C ALA A 93 4.19 19.08 14.53
N LEU A 94 4.86 19.20 13.38
CA LEU A 94 5.78 20.31 13.11
C LEU A 94 5.05 21.65 12.93
N GLY A 95 3.84 21.65 12.39
CA GLY A 95 2.97 22.83 12.32
C GLY A 95 2.65 23.35 13.71
N GLN A 96 2.18 22.50 14.61
CA GLN A 96 1.90 22.85 16.00
C GLN A 96 3.16 23.40 16.72
N LEU A 97 4.30 22.72 16.56
CA LEU A 97 5.56 23.17 17.14
C LEU A 97 5.97 24.57 16.63
N LYS A 98 5.82 24.82 15.34
CA LYS A 98 6.12 26.11 14.73
C LYS A 98 5.23 27.24 15.25
N GLU A 99 3.95 26.96 15.44
CA GLU A 99 2.95 27.95 15.87
C GLU A 99 3.04 28.25 17.37
N THR A 100 3.24 27.24 18.20
CA THR A 100 3.13 27.35 19.65
C THR A 100 4.48 27.33 20.39
N GLY A 101 5.53 26.88 19.71
CA GLY A 101 6.86 26.66 20.33
C GLY A 101 6.91 25.48 21.30
N LYS A 102 5.83 24.67 21.39
CA LYS A 102 5.75 23.50 22.27
C LYS A 102 4.94 22.38 21.63
N MET A 103 5.13 21.16 22.13
CA MET A 103 4.32 20.00 21.80
C MET A 103 3.48 19.60 23.00
N ASP A 104 2.21 19.28 22.78
CA ASP A 104 1.37 18.71 23.83
C ASP A 104 1.66 17.21 23.96
N GLN A 105 1.67 16.71 25.22
CA GLN A 105 1.90 15.29 25.48
C GLN A 105 0.79 14.40 24.93
N ASP A 106 -0.43 14.95 24.86
CA ASP A 106 -1.62 14.28 24.32
C ASP A 106 -1.84 14.55 22.81
N GLY A 107 -0.82 15.12 22.15
CA GLY A 107 -0.84 15.41 20.72
C GLY A 107 -0.70 14.17 19.83
N PRO A 108 -0.62 14.35 18.50
CA PRO A 108 -0.57 13.25 17.52
C PRO A 108 0.80 12.53 17.48
N LEU A 109 1.45 12.38 18.61
CA LEU A 109 2.76 11.75 18.74
C LEU A 109 2.61 10.36 19.36
N ALA A 110 3.35 9.39 18.83
CA ALA A 110 3.52 8.13 19.54
C ALA A 110 4.15 8.38 20.91
N SER A 111 3.66 7.72 21.95
CA SER A 111 4.24 7.84 23.28
C SER A 111 5.69 7.37 23.31
N PHE A 112 6.48 7.87 24.27
CA PHE A 112 7.87 7.43 24.43
C PHE A 112 7.96 5.89 24.57
N LEU A 113 7.07 5.28 25.35
CA LEU A 113 7.06 3.82 25.54
C LEU A 113 6.72 3.07 24.25
N GLU A 114 5.78 3.56 23.49
CA GLU A 114 5.42 2.96 22.19
C GLU A 114 6.59 3.04 21.21
N ARG A 115 7.24 4.19 21.10
CA ARG A 115 8.46 4.34 20.31
C ARG A 115 9.55 3.35 20.73
N GLN A 116 9.78 3.18 22.05
CA GLN A 116 10.78 2.23 22.55
C GLN A 116 10.43 0.77 22.17
N ARG A 117 9.14 0.40 22.20
CA ARG A 117 8.68 -0.91 21.73
C ARG A 117 8.93 -1.09 20.24
N MET A 118 8.60 -0.10 19.42
CA MET A 118 8.77 -0.15 17.97
C MET A 118 10.23 -0.36 17.57
N VAL A 119 11.17 0.30 18.24
CA VAL A 119 12.61 0.14 17.99
C VAL A 119 13.22 -1.05 18.75
N ARG A 120 12.40 -1.86 19.44
CA ARG A 120 12.83 -3.04 20.21
C ARG A 120 13.95 -2.71 21.22
N LYS A 121 13.82 -1.58 21.90
CA LYS A 121 14.86 -1.07 22.83
C LYS A 121 15.35 -2.14 23.83
N ASP A 122 14.43 -2.85 24.49
CA ASP A 122 14.78 -3.89 25.48
C ASP A 122 15.65 -5.03 24.90
N HIS A 123 15.44 -5.36 23.61
CA HIS A 123 16.25 -6.36 22.93
C HIS A 123 17.69 -5.87 22.74
N PHE A 124 17.84 -4.63 22.27
CA PHE A 124 19.15 -4.04 22.06
C PHE A 124 19.90 -3.80 23.39
N ASP A 125 19.20 -3.39 24.45
CA ASP A 125 19.80 -3.24 25.80
C ASP A 125 20.35 -4.56 26.33
N LYS A 126 19.62 -5.67 26.11
CA LYS A 126 20.12 -7.00 26.49
C LYS A 126 21.34 -7.43 25.67
N LEU A 127 21.38 -7.08 24.38
CA LEU A 127 22.55 -7.34 23.54
C LEU A 127 23.74 -6.50 24.00
N GLU A 128 23.54 -5.22 24.29
CA GLU A 128 24.58 -4.34 24.82
C GLU A 128 25.16 -4.91 26.11
N GLN A 129 24.31 -5.29 27.08
CA GLN A 129 24.76 -5.92 28.33
C GLN A 129 25.55 -7.20 28.09
N ARG A 130 25.13 -8.01 27.10
CA ARG A 130 25.80 -9.29 26.78
C ARG A 130 27.17 -9.11 26.15
N TYR A 131 27.39 -8.03 25.40
CA TYR A 131 28.59 -7.78 24.61
C TYR A 131 29.37 -6.56 25.12
N ALA A 132 28.96 -5.92 26.22
CA ALA A 132 29.76 -4.91 26.90
C ALA A 132 31.06 -5.54 27.44
N PHE A 133 32.20 -4.91 27.11
CA PHE A 133 33.54 -5.28 27.60
C PHE A 133 33.82 -4.61 28.93
#